data_3aa3f86806d0336010612a7b993d7f64
#
_entry.id   3aa3f86806d0336010612a7b993d7f64
#
_cell.length_a   1.000
_cell.length_b   1.000
_cell.length_c   1.000
_cell.angle_alpha   90.00
_cell.angle_beta   90.00
_cell.angle_gamma   90.00
#
_symmetry.space_group_name_H-M   'P 1'
#
loop_
_entity.id
_entity.type
_entity.pdbx_description
1 polymer ?
#
loop_
_entity_poly.entity_id
_entity_poly.type
_entity_poly.pdbx_seq_one_letter_code
_entity_poly.pdbx_strand_id
1 'polypeptide(L)'
;MDNNTPDQQSLVQYDDEIDLRELFGVLWAGKIKIIVITAVFAVASIIYALSVPNQYKAMALLAPAKSDGGGLSGALGQMGGLASLAGISLGGGESGEAQIAQEIMKSWSYIEGFIADNNIAVEVFAAEGWSKGSNELQINNDVYDTETKTWSVKNNTTGEVGPPSSWELFKSFSGRLAVSEDKKSGLVSVSIEYYSPLIAKQWVDLYVESINRFMQQRQVTKVSRNIEYLQEQIGKTSIAEMQEVFYSIIEEQ
;
A
#
# COMPACT_ATOMS: atom_id res chain seq x y z
N MET A 1 -46.27 -55.81 57.64
CA MET A 1 -46.48 -54.33 57.49
C MET A 1 -45.11 -53.76 57.33
N ASP A 2 -44.74 -53.68 56.05
CA ASP A 2 -43.44 -53.26 55.63
C ASP A 2 -43.40 -51.76 55.55
N ASN A 3 -42.50 -51.12 56.30
CA ASN A 3 -42.20 -49.72 56.18
C ASN A 3 -40.93 -49.53 55.27
N ASN A 4 -41.17 -49.29 54.03
CA ASN A 4 -40.14 -48.98 53.08
C ASN A 4 -39.92 -47.47 53.05
N THR A 5 -38.87 -47.00 53.62
CA THR A 5 -38.45 -45.60 53.58
C THR A 5 -37.46 -45.43 52.41
N PRO A 6 -37.73 -44.57 51.45
CA PRO A 6 -36.78 -44.34 50.36
C PRO A 6 -35.59 -43.50 50.84
N ASP A 7 -34.44 -44.02 50.54
CA ASP A 7 -33.12 -43.45 50.75
C ASP A 7 -33.01 -42.08 50.01
N GLN A 8 -32.85 -41.04 50.80
CA GLN A 8 -32.53 -39.73 50.24
C GLN A 8 -31.03 -39.69 49.86
N GLN A 9 -30.76 -39.96 48.62
CA GLN A 9 -29.45 -39.59 48.06
C GLN A 9 -29.27 -38.08 48.15
N SER A 10 -28.46 -37.64 49.07
CA SER A 10 -27.96 -36.26 49.15
C SER A 10 -27.10 -36.02 47.87
N LEU A 11 -27.68 -35.23 46.99
CA LEU A 11 -26.92 -34.61 45.86
C LEU A 11 -25.84 -33.75 46.50
N VAL A 12 -24.61 -34.19 46.45
CA VAL A 12 -23.44 -33.39 46.74
C VAL A 12 -23.38 -32.31 45.64
N GLN A 13 -23.90 -31.17 45.94
CA GLN A 13 -23.74 -29.97 45.11
C GLN A 13 -22.28 -29.58 45.26
N TYR A 14 -21.48 -29.83 44.22
CA TYR A 14 -20.16 -29.24 44.08
C TYR A 14 -20.36 -27.75 43.89
N ASP A 15 -20.21 -27.03 45.00
CA ASP A 15 -20.13 -25.59 45.00
C ASP A 15 -18.77 -25.24 44.33
N ASP A 16 -18.82 -24.89 43.05
CA ASP A 16 -17.67 -24.51 42.23
C ASP A 16 -17.29 -23.05 42.54
N GLU A 17 -17.38 -22.68 43.80
CA GLU A 17 -16.94 -21.35 44.29
C GLU A 17 -15.40 -21.37 44.33
N ILE A 18 -14.77 -20.61 43.40
CA ILE A 18 -13.33 -20.37 43.41
C ILE A 18 -12.99 -19.61 44.69
N ASP A 19 -12.43 -20.27 45.68
CA ASP A 19 -11.95 -19.62 46.91
C ASP A 19 -10.73 -18.73 46.57
N LEU A 20 -10.98 -17.42 46.47
CA LEU A 20 -9.95 -16.42 46.16
C LEU A 20 -8.79 -16.45 47.15
N ARG A 21 -9.01 -16.92 48.35
CA ARG A 21 -7.99 -17.04 49.39
C ARG A 21 -7.06 -18.22 49.12
N GLU A 22 -7.60 -19.34 48.64
CA GLU A 22 -6.82 -20.51 48.25
C GLU A 22 -6.01 -20.20 47.01
N LEU A 23 -6.62 -19.54 46.01
CA LEU A 23 -5.93 -19.07 44.79
C LEU A 23 -4.74 -18.14 45.15
N PHE A 24 -4.94 -17.20 46.06
CA PHE A 24 -3.87 -16.32 46.53
C PHE A 24 -2.75 -17.06 47.26
N GLY A 25 -3.10 -18.08 48.03
CA GLY A 25 -2.14 -18.96 48.70
C GLY A 25 -1.26 -19.75 47.72
N VAL A 26 -1.86 -20.29 46.67
CA VAL A 26 -1.13 -21.04 45.63
C VAL A 26 -0.21 -20.11 44.82
N LEU A 27 -0.69 -18.90 44.47
CA LEU A 27 0.13 -17.88 43.81
C LEU A 27 1.30 -17.45 44.68
N TRP A 28 1.07 -17.23 45.98
CA TRP A 28 2.13 -16.85 46.90
C TRP A 28 3.19 -17.94 47.12
N ALA A 29 2.77 -19.19 47.14
CA ALA A 29 3.67 -20.36 47.26
C ALA A 29 4.53 -20.51 45.96
N GLY A 30 3.96 -20.14 44.79
CA GLY A 30 4.64 -20.17 43.49
C GLY A 30 5.41 -18.91 43.11
N LYS A 31 5.42 -17.87 43.94
CA LYS A 31 5.94 -16.52 43.65
C LYS A 31 7.35 -16.51 43.05
N ILE A 32 8.26 -17.36 43.56
CA ILE A 32 9.64 -17.39 43.06
C ILE A 32 9.69 -17.92 41.60
N LYS A 33 8.90 -18.95 41.30
CA LYS A 33 8.81 -19.48 39.92
C LYS A 33 8.24 -18.43 38.97
N ILE A 34 7.20 -17.73 39.39
CA ILE A 34 6.58 -16.65 38.60
C ILE A 34 7.59 -15.53 38.35
N ILE A 35 8.29 -15.07 39.40
CA ILE A 35 9.29 -13.99 39.28
C ILE A 35 10.43 -14.40 38.33
N VAL A 36 10.97 -15.63 38.47
CA VAL A 36 12.06 -16.09 37.61
C VAL A 36 11.62 -16.18 36.14
N ILE A 37 10.47 -16.78 35.89
CA ILE A 37 9.94 -16.89 34.51
C ILE A 37 9.72 -15.48 33.92
N THR A 38 9.07 -14.59 34.68
CA THR A 38 8.83 -13.21 34.23
C THR A 38 10.13 -12.46 33.96
N ALA A 39 11.15 -12.63 34.83
CA ALA A 39 12.46 -11.99 34.65
C ALA A 39 13.16 -12.49 33.38
N VAL A 40 13.11 -13.81 33.10
CA VAL A 40 13.70 -14.40 31.89
C VAL A 40 13.03 -13.82 30.65
N PHE A 41 11.69 -13.78 30.61
CA PHE A 41 10.97 -13.21 29.49
C PHE A 41 11.19 -11.69 29.33
N ALA A 42 11.30 -10.96 30.44
CA ALA A 42 11.62 -9.53 30.42
C ALA A 42 12.99 -9.27 29.79
N VAL A 43 14.02 -10.02 30.22
CA VAL A 43 15.38 -9.87 29.65
C VAL A 43 15.38 -10.28 28.15
N ALA A 44 14.75 -11.39 27.79
CA ALA A 44 14.63 -11.81 26.41
C ALA A 44 13.91 -10.77 25.54
N SER A 45 12.84 -10.16 26.05
CA SER A 45 12.10 -9.09 25.40
C SER A 45 12.95 -7.83 25.14
N ILE A 46 13.78 -7.44 26.14
CA ILE A 46 14.68 -6.29 26.00
C ILE A 46 15.74 -6.58 24.91
N ILE A 47 16.35 -7.77 24.95
CA ILE A 47 17.35 -8.16 23.92
C ILE A 47 16.71 -8.15 22.53
N TYR A 48 15.51 -8.72 22.40
CA TYR A 48 14.79 -8.72 21.13
C TYR A 48 14.46 -7.28 20.66
N ALA A 49 13.96 -6.43 21.55
CA ALA A 49 13.61 -5.05 21.21
C ALA A 49 14.82 -4.22 20.76
N LEU A 50 16.01 -4.46 21.34
CA LEU A 50 17.25 -3.79 20.97
C LEU A 50 17.87 -4.34 19.67
N SER A 51 17.52 -5.55 19.25
CA SER A 51 18.01 -6.16 18.01
C SER A 51 17.18 -5.79 16.78
N VAL A 52 15.98 -5.24 16.95
CA VAL A 52 15.14 -4.78 15.82
C VAL A 52 15.66 -3.45 15.29
N PRO A 53 16.00 -3.34 13.98
CA PRO A 53 16.47 -2.09 13.41
C PRO A 53 15.40 -1.01 13.43
N ASN A 54 15.81 0.23 13.71
CA ASN A 54 14.89 1.36 13.67
C ASN A 54 14.39 1.60 12.24
N GLN A 55 13.12 1.96 12.11
CA GLN A 55 12.52 2.37 10.85
C GLN A 55 11.94 3.77 10.99
N TYR A 56 12.00 4.53 9.90
CA TYR A 56 11.54 5.90 9.80
C TYR A 56 10.50 5.99 8.71
N LYS A 57 9.40 6.66 9.02
CA LYS A 57 8.31 6.89 8.08
C LYS A 57 8.38 8.29 7.53
N ALA A 58 8.51 8.40 6.20
CA ALA A 58 8.25 9.63 5.47
C ALA A 58 6.85 9.60 4.87
N MET A 59 6.21 10.76 4.73
CA MET A 59 4.84 10.86 4.23
C MET A 59 4.66 12.12 3.40
N ALA A 60 4.00 11.99 2.26
CA ALA A 60 3.48 13.08 1.45
C ALA A 60 1.95 13.04 1.44
N LEU A 61 1.33 14.21 1.43
CA LEU A 61 -0.10 14.37 1.33
C LEU A 61 -0.43 15.00 -0.03
N LEU A 62 -1.25 14.32 -0.81
CA LEU A 62 -1.62 14.70 -2.17
C LEU A 62 -3.08 15.16 -2.19
N ALA A 63 -3.33 16.30 -2.81
CA ALA A 63 -4.68 16.71 -3.15
C ALA A 63 -4.96 16.27 -4.60
N PRO A 64 -6.10 15.63 -4.90
CA PRO A 64 -6.51 15.39 -6.27
C PRO A 64 -6.56 16.73 -7.02
N ALA A 65 -6.01 16.76 -8.24
CA ALA A 65 -6.13 17.92 -9.08
C ALA A 65 -7.62 18.13 -9.40
N LYS A 66 -8.14 19.30 -9.10
CA LYS A 66 -9.48 19.66 -9.57
C LYS A 66 -9.42 19.81 -11.09
N SER A 67 -10.19 19.01 -11.77
CA SER A 67 -10.47 19.25 -13.18
C SER A 67 -11.35 20.50 -13.22
N ASP A 68 -10.77 21.65 -13.58
CA ASP A 68 -11.55 22.85 -13.87
C ASP A 68 -12.39 22.61 -15.14
N GLY A 69 -13.36 21.70 -15.04
CA GLY A 69 -14.42 21.52 -16.02
C GLY A 69 -15.42 22.69 -16.02
N GLY A 70 -14.90 23.91 -15.88
CA GLY A 70 -15.67 25.12 -15.64
C GLY A 70 -16.37 25.73 -16.87
N GLY A 71 -16.41 25.07 -18.01
CA GLY A 71 -17.12 25.58 -19.20
C GLY A 71 -18.18 24.62 -19.74
N LEU A 72 -17.84 23.35 -19.82
CA LEU A 72 -18.60 22.36 -20.59
C LEU A 72 -19.71 21.66 -19.82
N SER A 73 -19.59 21.52 -18.50
CA SER A 73 -20.64 20.86 -17.68
C SER A 73 -21.98 21.60 -17.73
N GLY A 74 -21.99 22.91 -18.02
CA GLY A 74 -23.21 23.68 -18.24
C GLY A 74 -23.83 23.48 -19.64
N ALA A 75 -23.01 23.42 -20.67
CA ALA A 75 -23.47 23.22 -22.05
C ALA A 75 -23.76 21.75 -22.37
N LEU A 76 -22.95 20.81 -21.84
CA LEU A 76 -23.14 19.37 -22.03
C LEU A 76 -24.25 18.77 -21.16
N GLY A 77 -24.66 19.42 -20.08
CA GLY A 77 -25.83 18.98 -19.31
C GLY A 77 -27.10 18.89 -20.16
N GLN A 78 -27.22 19.71 -21.19
CA GLN A 78 -28.32 19.72 -22.14
C GLN A 78 -28.10 18.77 -23.34
N MET A 79 -26.82 18.43 -23.66
CA MET A 79 -26.44 17.52 -24.74
C MET A 79 -25.88 16.17 -24.26
N GLY A 80 -25.78 15.97 -22.96
CA GLY A 80 -25.22 14.74 -22.34
C GLY A 80 -25.96 13.44 -22.73
N GLY A 81 -27.22 13.56 -23.16
CA GLY A 81 -27.98 12.44 -23.70
C GLY A 81 -27.44 11.92 -25.04
N LEU A 82 -26.86 12.78 -25.87
CA LEU A 82 -26.32 12.40 -27.18
C LEU A 82 -24.89 11.83 -27.07
N ALA A 83 -24.08 12.36 -26.16
CA ALA A 83 -22.74 11.87 -25.88
C ALA A 83 -22.75 10.45 -25.29
N SER A 84 -23.72 10.14 -24.42
CA SER A 84 -23.90 8.80 -23.86
C SER A 84 -24.35 7.77 -24.89
N LEU A 85 -25.12 8.18 -25.90
CA LEU A 85 -25.52 7.34 -27.06
C LEU A 85 -24.32 7.05 -27.99
N ALA A 86 -23.35 7.95 -28.06
CA ALA A 86 -22.09 7.75 -28.78
C ALA A 86 -21.06 6.91 -28.03
N GLY A 87 -21.40 6.41 -26.83
CA GLY A 87 -20.47 5.62 -26.00
C GLY A 87 -19.36 6.43 -25.36
N ILE A 88 -19.43 7.75 -25.44
CA ILE A 88 -18.44 8.67 -24.83
C ILE A 88 -18.86 8.90 -23.38
N SER A 89 -18.32 8.12 -22.46
CA SER A 89 -18.47 8.36 -21.02
C SER A 89 -17.58 9.54 -20.61
N LEU A 90 -18.13 10.75 -20.62
CA LEU A 90 -17.49 11.98 -20.12
C LEU A 90 -17.47 12.07 -18.58
N GLY A 91 -17.94 11.02 -17.90
CA GLY A 91 -18.14 11.03 -16.44
C GLY A 91 -17.24 10.07 -15.68
N GLY A 92 -15.94 10.33 -15.63
CA GLY A 92 -15.10 9.87 -14.53
C GLY A 92 -14.90 11.05 -13.57
N GLY A 93 -15.76 11.21 -12.56
CA GLY A 93 -15.64 12.28 -11.59
C GLY A 93 -14.26 12.27 -10.89
N GLU A 94 -13.85 13.40 -10.33
CA GLU A 94 -12.56 13.66 -9.66
C GLU A 94 -12.13 12.54 -8.69
N SER A 95 -13.09 11.90 -8.02
CA SER A 95 -12.86 10.73 -7.16
C SER A 95 -12.40 9.48 -7.92
N GLY A 96 -12.80 9.31 -9.19
CA GLY A 96 -12.40 8.15 -9.99
C GLY A 96 -10.91 8.19 -10.40
N GLU A 97 -10.38 9.34 -10.74
CA GLU A 97 -8.96 9.47 -11.14
C GLU A 97 -8.02 9.31 -9.94
N ALA A 98 -8.39 9.85 -8.78
CA ALA A 98 -7.63 9.65 -7.54
C ALA A 98 -7.60 8.16 -7.14
N GLN A 99 -8.72 7.44 -7.24
CA GLN A 99 -8.77 6.00 -6.99
C GLN A 99 -7.91 5.20 -7.98
N ILE A 100 -7.98 5.55 -9.26
CA ILE A 100 -7.14 4.92 -10.29
C ILE A 100 -5.66 5.14 -9.97
N ALA A 101 -5.26 6.35 -9.60
CA ALA A 101 -3.88 6.66 -9.23
C ALA A 101 -3.42 5.83 -8.02
N GLN A 102 -4.28 5.67 -7.00
CA GLN A 102 -3.99 4.83 -5.83
C GLN A 102 -3.79 3.36 -6.20
N GLU A 103 -4.63 2.80 -7.07
CA GLU A 103 -4.50 1.42 -7.52
C GLU A 103 -3.26 1.22 -8.40
N ILE A 104 -2.93 2.20 -9.25
CA ILE A 104 -1.68 2.20 -10.03
C ILE A 104 -0.48 2.18 -9.09
N MET A 105 -0.42 3.07 -8.10
CA MET A 105 0.66 3.13 -7.11
C MET A 105 0.88 1.81 -6.36
N LYS A 106 -0.15 1.02 -6.14
CA LYS A 106 -0.06 -0.29 -5.48
C LYS A 106 0.23 -1.43 -6.44
N SER A 107 0.14 -1.19 -7.75
CA SER A 107 0.30 -2.25 -8.75
C SER A 107 1.74 -2.72 -8.89
N TRP A 108 1.90 -4.00 -9.19
CA TRP A 108 3.22 -4.60 -9.42
C TRP A 108 3.99 -3.90 -10.53
N SER A 109 3.36 -3.72 -11.70
CA SER A 109 4.02 -3.11 -12.86
C SER A 109 4.55 -1.70 -12.59
N TYR A 110 3.80 -0.89 -11.81
CA TYR A 110 4.24 0.45 -11.46
C TYR A 110 5.42 0.44 -10.47
N ILE A 111 5.35 -0.39 -9.43
CA ILE A 111 6.43 -0.53 -8.43
C ILE A 111 7.69 -1.10 -9.08
N GLU A 112 7.57 -2.09 -9.96
CA GLU A 112 8.69 -2.64 -10.74
C GLU A 112 9.37 -1.56 -11.57
N GLY A 113 8.60 -0.78 -12.33
CA GLY A 113 9.12 0.34 -13.10
C GLY A 113 9.81 1.38 -12.22
N PHE A 114 9.21 1.76 -11.10
CA PHE A 114 9.79 2.70 -10.15
C PHE A 114 11.15 2.22 -9.59
N ILE A 115 11.26 0.96 -9.20
CA ILE A 115 12.51 0.36 -8.71
C ILE A 115 13.58 0.37 -9.79
N ALA A 116 13.22 -0.01 -11.02
CA ALA A 116 14.13 -0.07 -12.15
C ALA A 116 14.63 1.33 -12.58
N ASP A 117 13.72 2.28 -12.74
CA ASP A 117 14.02 3.65 -13.19
C ASP A 117 14.95 4.40 -12.21
N ASN A 118 14.83 4.09 -10.90
CA ASN A 118 15.65 4.71 -9.85
C ASN A 118 16.85 3.87 -9.43
N ASN A 119 17.06 2.66 -9.99
CA ASN A 119 18.16 1.74 -9.65
C ASN A 119 18.27 1.43 -8.15
N ILE A 120 17.15 1.29 -7.45
CA ILE A 120 17.09 1.09 -5.99
C ILE A 120 16.90 -0.38 -5.57
N ALA A 121 17.15 -1.33 -6.46
CA ALA A 121 16.92 -2.74 -6.18
C ALA A 121 17.76 -3.27 -5.00
N VAL A 122 19.00 -2.80 -4.86
CA VAL A 122 19.91 -3.21 -3.77
C VAL A 122 19.39 -2.69 -2.43
N GLU A 123 19.04 -1.42 -2.38
CA GLU A 123 18.51 -0.77 -1.18
C GLU A 123 17.18 -1.38 -0.76
N VAL A 124 16.31 -1.71 -1.74
CA VAL A 124 15.00 -2.34 -1.47
C VAL A 124 15.14 -3.73 -0.90
N PHE A 125 16.10 -4.53 -1.39
CA PHE A 125 16.13 -5.96 -1.10
C PHE A 125 17.25 -6.39 -0.14
N ALA A 126 18.43 -5.76 -0.21
CA ALA A 126 19.61 -6.17 0.55
C ALA A 126 19.91 -5.31 1.79
N ALA A 127 19.19 -4.20 2.01
CA ALA A 127 19.42 -3.39 3.19
C ALA A 127 18.78 -4.00 4.44
N GLU A 128 19.54 -4.05 5.55
CA GLU A 128 19.12 -4.57 6.85
C GLU A 128 19.05 -3.49 7.93
N GLY A 129 19.68 -2.34 7.70
CA GLY A 129 19.75 -1.27 8.68
C GLY A 129 20.38 0.01 8.14
N TRP A 130 20.55 0.96 9.04
CA TRP A 130 21.18 2.25 8.75
C TRP A 130 22.01 2.72 9.94
N SER A 131 23.23 3.18 9.66
CA SER A 131 24.12 3.76 10.65
C SER A 131 23.93 5.28 10.71
N LYS A 132 23.42 5.78 11.84
CA LYS A 132 23.22 7.22 12.04
C LYS A 132 24.55 7.99 12.05
N GLY A 133 25.63 7.35 12.49
CA GLY A 133 26.96 8.01 12.63
C GLY A 133 27.65 8.24 11.29
N SER A 134 27.65 7.25 10.40
CA SER A 134 28.22 7.33 9.05
C SER A 134 27.20 7.78 7.99
N ASN A 135 25.90 7.77 8.33
CA ASN A 135 24.80 7.99 7.40
C ASN A 135 24.77 6.98 6.22
N GLU A 136 25.23 5.76 6.46
CA GLU A 136 25.32 4.70 5.46
C GLU A 136 24.31 3.59 5.73
N LEU A 137 23.75 3.01 4.64
CA LEU A 137 22.96 1.78 4.74
C LEU A 137 23.86 0.60 5.08
N GLN A 138 23.34 -0.27 5.93
CA GLN A 138 23.94 -1.56 6.21
C GLN A 138 23.35 -2.56 5.22
N ILE A 139 24.17 -2.97 4.27
CA ILE A 139 23.79 -3.95 3.24
C ILE A 139 24.24 -5.34 3.72
N ASN A 140 23.35 -6.31 3.57
CA ASN A 140 23.64 -7.71 3.83
C ASN A 140 24.58 -8.26 2.74
N ASN A 141 25.81 -8.52 3.08
CA ASN A 141 26.82 -9.05 2.15
C ASN A 141 26.53 -10.50 1.70
N ASP A 142 25.70 -11.26 2.45
CA ASP A 142 25.24 -12.58 2.02
C ASP A 142 24.20 -12.49 0.91
N VAL A 143 23.56 -11.32 0.74
CA VAL A 143 22.54 -11.03 -0.27
C VAL A 143 23.15 -10.30 -1.47
N TYR A 144 23.95 -9.27 -1.20
CA TYR A 144 24.59 -8.44 -2.21
C TYR A 144 26.01 -8.04 -1.77
N ASP A 145 26.99 -8.47 -2.51
CA ASP A 145 28.38 -8.10 -2.29
C ASP A 145 28.62 -6.66 -2.79
N THR A 146 28.91 -5.77 -1.86
CA THR A 146 29.14 -4.34 -2.16
C THR A 146 30.47 -4.06 -2.85
N GLU A 147 31.48 -4.95 -2.69
CA GLU A 147 32.81 -4.81 -3.30
C GLU A 147 32.78 -5.25 -4.78
N THR A 148 32.22 -6.43 -5.04
CA THR A 148 32.12 -6.99 -6.40
C THR A 148 30.88 -6.52 -7.15
N LYS A 149 29.92 -5.87 -6.47
CA LYS A 149 28.62 -5.46 -6.99
C LYS A 149 27.82 -6.61 -7.60
N THR A 150 27.86 -7.76 -6.95
CA THR A 150 27.19 -8.98 -7.41
C THR A 150 26.15 -9.47 -6.41
N TRP A 151 25.08 -10.05 -6.94
CA TRP A 151 24.05 -10.70 -6.13
C TRP A 151 24.49 -12.11 -5.75
N SER A 152 24.29 -12.48 -4.47
CA SER A 152 24.64 -13.79 -3.92
C SER A 152 23.41 -14.64 -3.57
N VAL A 153 22.20 -14.15 -3.87
CA VAL A 153 20.95 -14.85 -3.58
C VAL A 153 20.47 -15.70 -4.74
N LYS A 154 19.72 -16.76 -4.42
CA LYS A 154 18.99 -17.52 -5.42
C LYS A 154 17.68 -16.81 -5.76
N ASN A 155 17.52 -16.48 -7.03
CA ASN A 155 16.26 -15.99 -7.55
C ASN A 155 15.19 -17.10 -7.45
N ASN A 156 14.10 -16.83 -6.78
CA ASN A 156 13.03 -17.80 -6.53
C ASN A 156 12.28 -18.22 -7.81
N THR A 157 12.44 -17.47 -8.90
CA THR A 157 11.80 -17.78 -10.18
C THR A 157 12.69 -18.64 -11.07
N THR A 158 13.99 -18.35 -11.15
CA THR A 158 14.92 -19.06 -12.01
C THR A 158 15.69 -20.18 -11.31
N GLY A 159 15.82 -20.10 -9.98
CA GLY A 159 16.65 -20.99 -9.18
C GLY A 159 18.16 -20.73 -9.27
N GLU A 160 18.59 -19.77 -10.08
CA GLU A 160 19.98 -19.38 -10.28
C GLU A 160 20.41 -18.29 -9.30
N VAL A 161 21.70 -18.19 -9.02
CA VAL A 161 22.27 -17.09 -8.25
C VAL A 161 22.29 -15.84 -9.12
N GLY A 162 21.65 -14.76 -8.63
CA GLY A 162 21.54 -13.53 -9.38
C GLY A 162 20.64 -12.50 -8.70
N PRO A 163 20.21 -11.45 -9.41
CA PRO A 163 19.30 -10.46 -8.85
C PRO A 163 17.96 -11.08 -8.45
N PRO A 164 17.32 -10.56 -7.39
CA PRO A 164 15.98 -10.99 -7.01
C PRO A 164 15.00 -10.77 -8.16
N SER A 165 13.98 -11.62 -8.23
CA SER A 165 12.92 -11.47 -9.23
C SER A 165 12.15 -10.17 -9.02
N SER A 166 11.53 -9.67 -10.09
CA SER A 166 10.64 -8.52 -10.04
C SER A 166 9.54 -8.67 -8.97
N TRP A 167 9.02 -9.89 -8.79
CA TRP A 167 8.04 -10.19 -7.76
C TRP A 167 8.59 -10.06 -6.34
N GLU A 168 9.82 -10.49 -6.09
CA GLU A 168 10.49 -10.36 -4.78
C GLU A 168 10.76 -8.89 -4.45
N LEU A 169 11.23 -8.12 -5.43
CA LEU A 169 11.40 -6.67 -5.31
C LEU A 169 10.08 -5.96 -5.02
N PHE A 170 9.01 -6.32 -5.77
CA PHE A 170 7.67 -5.81 -5.53
C PHE A 170 7.20 -6.10 -4.10
N LYS A 171 7.32 -7.33 -3.63
CA LYS A 171 6.91 -7.71 -2.26
C LYS A 171 7.69 -6.93 -1.20
N SER A 172 8.99 -6.77 -1.38
CA SER A 172 9.83 -6.04 -0.45
C SER A 172 9.47 -4.56 -0.37
N PHE A 173 9.23 -3.92 -1.53
CA PHE A 173 8.86 -2.50 -1.60
C PHE A 173 7.43 -2.26 -1.15
N SER A 174 6.47 -3.07 -1.60
CA SER A 174 5.05 -2.93 -1.25
C SER A 174 4.80 -3.09 0.26
N GLY A 175 5.62 -3.91 0.95
CA GLY A 175 5.57 -4.03 2.41
C GLY A 175 6.01 -2.77 3.16
N ARG A 176 6.70 -1.85 2.50
CA ARG A 176 7.19 -0.57 3.04
C ARG A 176 6.33 0.62 2.61
N LEU A 177 5.51 0.44 1.58
CA LEU A 177 4.65 1.46 0.98
C LEU A 177 3.25 1.41 1.59
N ALA A 178 2.72 2.54 2.02
CA ALA A 178 1.31 2.67 2.34
C ALA A 178 0.69 3.84 1.56
N VAL A 179 -0.38 3.55 0.84
CA VAL A 179 -1.19 4.52 0.10
C VAL A 179 -2.61 4.42 0.61
N SER A 180 -3.13 5.53 1.14
CA SER A 180 -4.47 5.60 1.73
C SER A 180 -5.13 6.94 1.46
N GLU A 181 -6.44 6.94 1.37
CA GLU A 181 -7.27 8.14 1.21
C GLU A 181 -8.01 8.45 2.51
N ASP A 182 -7.97 9.68 2.92
CA ASP A 182 -8.89 10.18 3.94
C ASP A 182 -10.23 10.52 3.30
N LYS A 183 -11.23 9.69 3.55
CA LYS A 183 -12.58 9.83 2.99
C LYS A 183 -13.29 11.14 3.36
N LYS A 184 -12.83 11.86 4.40
CA LYS A 184 -13.43 13.13 4.82
C LYS A 184 -12.87 14.31 4.04
N SER A 185 -11.56 14.31 3.83
CA SER A 185 -10.86 15.40 3.12
C SER A 185 -10.64 15.13 1.65
N GLY A 186 -10.74 13.85 1.21
CA GLY A 186 -10.38 13.42 -0.14
C GLY A 186 -8.88 13.45 -0.43
N LEU A 187 -8.06 13.69 0.59
CA LEU A 187 -6.61 13.74 0.44
C LEU A 187 -6.02 12.33 0.42
N VAL A 188 -5.07 12.10 -0.46
CA VAL A 188 -4.33 10.83 -0.56
C VAL A 188 -3.00 10.96 0.16
N SER A 189 -2.78 10.09 1.13
CA SER A 189 -1.52 9.97 1.87
C SER A 189 -0.68 8.86 1.26
N VAL A 190 0.55 9.19 0.88
CA VAL A 190 1.57 8.25 0.41
C VAL A 190 2.70 8.24 1.43
N SER A 191 3.04 7.08 1.98
CA SER A 191 4.12 6.96 2.95
C SER A 191 4.99 5.75 2.69
N ILE A 192 6.28 5.91 2.99
CA ILE A 192 7.28 4.85 2.89
C ILE A 192 8.00 4.75 4.22
N GLU A 193 8.10 3.52 4.74
CA GLU A 193 8.85 3.18 5.93
C GLU A 193 10.18 2.55 5.53
N TYR A 194 11.29 3.13 6.01
CA TYR A 194 12.62 2.66 5.66
C TYR A 194 13.63 2.86 6.80
N TYR A 195 14.77 2.22 6.71
CA TYR A 195 15.81 2.29 7.74
C TYR A 195 16.43 3.69 7.87
N SER A 196 16.62 4.41 6.76
CA SER A 196 17.15 5.78 6.73
C SER A 196 16.03 6.81 6.52
N PRO A 197 15.94 7.84 7.38
CA PRO A 197 14.95 8.90 7.21
C PRO A 197 15.16 9.72 5.94
N LEU A 198 16.42 9.87 5.50
CA LEU A 198 16.75 10.60 4.27
C LEU A 198 16.30 9.85 3.04
N ILE A 199 16.56 8.53 2.99
CA ILE A 199 16.12 7.69 1.87
C ILE A 199 14.61 7.54 1.87
N ALA A 200 13.97 7.36 3.03
CA ALA A 200 12.51 7.32 3.12
C ALA A 200 11.88 8.59 2.52
N LYS A 201 12.41 9.77 2.87
CA LYS A 201 11.97 11.04 2.29
C LYS A 201 12.22 11.11 0.80
N GLN A 202 13.43 10.80 0.35
CA GLN A 202 13.79 10.82 -1.07
C GLN A 202 12.87 9.90 -1.89
N TRP A 203 12.60 8.69 -1.40
CA TRP A 203 11.72 7.75 -2.10
C TRP A 203 10.27 8.22 -2.16
N VAL A 204 9.76 8.84 -1.10
CA VAL A 204 8.41 9.44 -1.14
C VAL A 204 8.35 10.55 -2.18
N ASP A 205 9.34 11.46 -2.21
CA ASP A 205 9.39 12.57 -3.16
C ASP A 205 9.44 12.04 -4.61
N LEU A 206 10.35 11.10 -4.90
CA LEU A 206 10.47 10.46 -6.22
C LEU A 206 9.21 9.69 -6.61
N TYR A 207 8.57 9.01 -5.65
CA TYR A 207 7.36 8.23 -5.91
C TYR A 207 6.18 9.12 -6.30
N VAL A 208 6.03 10.25 -5.60
CA VAL A 208 5.03 11.28 -5.91
C VAL A 208 5.29 11.91 -7.27
N GLU A 209 6.55 12.26 -7.56
CA GLU A 209 6.90 12.79 -8.88
C GLU A 209 6.63 11.79 -10.00
N SER A 210 6.97 10.54 -9.79
CA SER A 210 6.74 9.46 -10.74
C SER A 210 5.26 9.24 -11.02
N ILE A 211 4.39 9.20 -10.00
CA ILE A 211 2.95 9.03 -10.23
C ILE A 211 2.33 10.23 -10.94
N ASN A 212 2.74 11.44 -10.61
CA ASN A 212 2.26 12.64 -11.29
C ASN A 212 2.62 12.60 -12.78
N ARG A 213 3.87 12.25 -13.11
CA ARG A 213 4.33 12.08 -14.51
C ARG A 213 3.56 10.97 -15.22
N PHE A 214 3.35 9.85 -14.56
CA PHE A 214 2.60 8.73 -15.12
C PHE A 214 1.14 9.10 -15.41
N MET A 215 0.47 9.76 -14.48
CA MET A 215 -0.92 10.20 -14.67
C MET A 215 -1.06 11.25 -15.77
N GLN A 216 -0.11 12.18 -15.84
CA GLN A 216 -0.05 13.18 -16.92
C GLN A 216 0.11 12.50 -18.30
N GLN A 217 1.05 11.57 -18.44
CA GLN A 217 1.27 10.82 -19.67
C GLN A 217 0.04 10.01 -20.08
N ARG A 218 -0.60 9.38 -19.11
CA ARG A 218 -1.85 8.65 -19.32
C ARG A 218 -2.96 9.56 -19.82
N GLN A 219 -3.10 10.76 -19.25
CA GLN A 219 -4.10 11.74 -19.68
C GLN A 219 -3.84 12.21 -21.12
N VAL A 220 -2.60 12.57 -21.45
CA VAL A 220 -2.21 12.94 -22.82
C VAL A 220 -2.53 11.81 -23.80
N THR A 221 -2.21 10.57 -23.46
CA THR A 221 -2.49 9.40 -24.31
C THR A 221 -3.99 9.19 -24.51
N LYS A 222 -4.79 9.37 -23.43
CA LYS A 222 -6.26 9.25 -23.49
C LYS A 222 -6.86 10.32 -24.39
N VAL A 223 -6.46 11.57 -24.24
CA VAL A 223 -6.91 12.70 -25.05
C VAL A 223 -6.54 12.50 -26.53
N SER A 224 -5.29 12.12 -26.81
CA SER A 224 -4.84 11.86 -28.20
C SER A 224 -5.66 10.77 -28.87
N ARG A 225 -5.94 9.66 -28.17
CA ARG A 225 -6.80 8.58 -28.70
C ARG A 225 -8.25 9.05 -28.93
N ASN A 226 -8.77 9.87 -28.06
CA ASN A 226 -10.13 10.44 -28.23
C ASN A 226 -10.20 11.33 -29.46
N ILE A 227 -9.20 12.20 -29.66
CA ILE A 227 -9.11 13.07 -30.83
C ILE A 227 -9.01 12.23 -32.11
N GLU A 228 -8.15 11.20 -32.16
CA GLU A 228 -8.01 10.30 -33.30
C GLU A 228 -9.34 9.61 -33.64
N TYR A 229 -10.04 9.08 -32.60
CA TYR A 229 -11.34 8.46 -32.75
C TYR A 229 -12.38 9.44 -33.32
N LEU A 230 -12.46 10.67 -32.79
CA LEU A 230 -13.40 11.68 -33.26
C LEU A 230 -13.10 12.10 -34.70
N GLN A 231 -11.83 12.28 -35.07
CA GLN A 231 -11.41 12.56 -36.45
C GLN A 231 -11.84 11.44 -37.43
N GLU A 232 -11.70 10.19 -37.01
CA GLU A 232 -12.18 9.05 -37.81
C GLU A 232 -13.70 9.07 -37.98
N GLN A 233 -14.46 9.42 -36.92
CA GLN A 233 -15.93 9.54 -37.00
C GLN A 233 -16.38 10.69 -37.90
N ILE A 234 -15.69 11.84 -37.84
CA ILE A 234 -15.96 12.97 -38.74
C ILE A 234 -15.84 12.54 -40.21
N GLY A 235 -14.81 11.77 -40.54
CA GLY A 235 -14.60 11.26 -41.91
C GLY A 235 -15.69 10.28 -42.40
N LYS A 236 -16.38 9.63 -41.46
CA LYS A 236 -17.46 8.66 -41.76
C LYS A 236 -18.85 9.27 -41.78
N THR A 237 -19.01 10.46 -41.22
CA THR A 237 -20.30 11.14 -41.03
C THR A 237 -20.58 12.11 -42.17
N SER A 238 -21.72 11.94 -42.85
CA SER A 238 -22.17 12.85 -43.92
C SER A 238 -23.10 13.96 -43.43
N ILE A 239 -23.40 14.00 -42.13
CA ILE A 239 -24.33 14.98 -41.53
C ILE A 239 -23.51 16.16 -41.00
N ALA A 240 -23.64 17.35 -41.64
CA ALA A 240 -22.86 18.55 -41.31
C ALA A 240 -23.00 18.96 -39.84
N GLU A 241 -24.20 18.87 -39.25
CA GLU A 241 -24.46 19.21 -37.86
C GLU A 241 -23.70 18.31 -36.86
N MET A 242 -23.54 17.02 -37.19
CA MET A 242 -22.73 16.10 -36.37
C MET A 242 -21.23 16.36 -36.49
N GLN A 243 -20.77 16.78 -37.69
CA GLN A 243 -19.36 17.17 -37.86
C GLN A 243 -19.01 18.38 -37.00
N GLU A 244 -19.88 19.38 -36.95
CA GLU A 244 -19.70 20.60 -36.12
C GLU A 244 -19.62 20.23 -34.63
N VAL A 245 -20.46 19.34 -34.14
CA VAL A 245 -20.42 18.82 -32.77
C VAL A 245 -19.09 18.10 -32.48
N PHE A 246 -18.61 17.27 -33.39
CA PHE A 246 -17.33 16.56 -33.21
C PHE A 246 -16.14 17.53 -33.19
N TYR A 247 -16.14 18.55 -34.05
CA TYR A 247 -15.10 19.57 -34.04
C TYR A 247 -15.09 20.37 -32.74
N SER A 248 -16.25 20.74 -32.22
CA SER A 248 -16.34 21.46 -30.92
C SER A 248 -15.81 20.61 -29.76
N ILE A 249 -16.04 19.28 -29.76
CA ILE A 249 -15.49 18.37 -28.75
C ILE A 249 -13.97 18.27 -28.87
N ILE A 250 -13.43 18.25 -30.10
CA ILE A 250 -11.96 18.20 -30.31
C ILE A 250 -11.29 19.51 -29.83
N GLU A 251 -11.91 20.65 -30.06
CA GLU A 251 -11.35 21.96 -29.66
C GLU A 251 -11.27 22.12 -28.14
N GLU A 252 -12.08 21.37 -27.40
CA GLU A 252 -12.19 21.46 -25.95
C GLU A 252 -11.33 20.41 -25.21
N GLN A 253 -10.73 19.44 -25.92
CA GLN A 253 -9.85 18.41 -25.31
C GLN A 253 -8.42 18.95 -25.08
#